data_4682616247a12daac2bb898324a12c7f
#
_entry.id   4682616247a12daac2bb898324a12c7f
#
_cell.length_a   1.000
_cell.length_b   1.000
_cell.length_c   1.000
_cell.angle_alpha   90.00
_cell.angle_beta   90.00
_cell.angle_gamma   90.00
#
_symmetry.space_group_name_H-M   'P 1'
#
loop_
_entity.id
_entity.type
_entity.pdbx_description
1 polymer ?
#
loop_
_entity_poly.entity_id
_entity_poly.type
_entity_poly.pdbx_seq_one_letter_code
_entity_poly.pdbx_strand_id
1 'polypeptide(L)'
;MAKAAWGKPVIKIGAVDATGKTIPTTGLQTLASVKENSTKFESAEGEKKELKGEGGVTLDVRRSAPSYTLELEVFILKGEALPKLLKGDAASIVITPEDPDTAGLYIPMANISVSPAWSTADGAAYKVKADAVLAKDTADVKAFYFTKSGAILDPFTGTN
;
A
#
# COMPACT_ATOMS: atom_id res chain seq x y z
N MET A 1 14.80 11.23 -18.73
CA MET A 1 15.19 9.79 -18.62
C MET A 1 14.28 9.09 -17.63
N ALA A 2 13.72 7.97 -17.99
CA ALA A 2 12.89 7.18 -17.10
C ALA A 2 13.73 6.51 -16.02
N LYS A 3 13.23 6.52 -14.79
CA LYS A 3 13.92 5.94 -13.66
C LYS A 3 13.01 5.00 -12.86
N ALA A 4 13.58 3.94 -12.33
CA ALA A 4 12.89 3.05 -11.42
C ALA A 4 13.11 3.49 -9.96
N ALA A 5 12.17 3.12 -9.09
CA ALA A 5 12.24 3.45 -7.67
C ALA A 5 13.16 2.43 -6.96
N TRP A 6 14.42 2.76 -6.88
CA TRP A 6 15.43 1.97 -6.17
C TRP A 6 15.79 2.62 -4.84
N GLY A 7 16.41 1.85 -3.98
CA GLY A 7 16.96 2.33 -2.72
C GLY A 7 16.02 2.13 -1.54
N LYS A 8 16.39 2.74 -0.42
CA LYS A 8 15.64 2.61 0.84
C LYS A 8 14.44 3.57 0.85
N PRO A 9 13.21 3.05 0.84
CA PRO A 9 12.04 3.92 0.92
C PRO A 9 11.84 4.46 2.33
N VAL A 10 11.16 5.59 2.43
CA VAL A 10 10.63 6.13 3.69
C VAL A 10 9.16 5.77 3.76
N ILE A 11 8.77 5.03 4.80
CA ILE A 11 7.40 4.58 4.98
C ILE A 11 6.78 5.39 6.12
N LYS A 12 5.67 6.05 5.84
CA LYS A 12 4.95 6.87 6.81
C LYS A 12 3.51 6.38 6.94
N ILE A 13 3.01 6.42 8.15
CA ILE A 13 1.64 6.01 8.46
C ILE A 13 0.90 7.19 9.09
N GLY A 14 -0.36 7.36 8.72
CA GLY A 14 -1.18 8.44 9.22
C GLY A 14 -2.65 8.03 9.37
N ALA A 15 -3.49 8.97 9.78
CA ALA A 15 -4.92 8.74 9.89
C ALA A 15 -5.53 8.46 8.52
N VAL A 16 -6.64 7.74 8.51
CA VAL A 16 -7.37 7.41 7.28
C VAL A 16 -7.75 8.69 6.53
N ASP A 17 -7.49 8.69 5.22
CA ASP A 17 -7.92 9.76 4.33
C ASP A 17 -9.22 9.35 3.63
N ALA A 18 -10.30 10.01 4.00
CA ALA A 18 -11.62 9.69 3.46
C ALA A 18 -11.77 10.05 1.97
N THR A 19 -11.04 11.05 1.50
CA THR A 19 -11.15 11.51 0.12
C THR A 19 -10.21 10.78 -0.85
N GLY A 20 -9.02 10.43 -0.39
CA GLY A 20 -8.02 9.73 -1.17
C GLY A 20 -7.53 10.46 -2.42
N LYS A 21 -7.69 11.80 -2.48
CA LYS A 21 -7.37 12.57 -3.70
C LYS A 21 -6.05 13.31 -3.64
N THR A 22 -5.53 13.58 -2.45
CA THR A 22 -4.28 14.32 -2.27
C THR A 22 -3.37 13.56 -1.32
N ILE A 23 -2.07 13.61 -1.63
CA ILE A 23 -1.07 12.98 -0.77
C ILE A 23 -0.89 13.86 0.48
N PRO A 24 -1.11 13.32 1.69
CA PRO A 24 -0.95 14.10 2.91
C PRO A 24 0.52 14.45 3.15
N THR A 25 0.76 15.66 3.65
CA THR A 25 2.09 16.14 4.00
C THR A 25 2.28 16.34 5.50
N THR A 26 1.20 16.25 6.28
CA THR A 26 1.21 16.45 7.74
C THR A 26 0.47 15.32 8.43
N GLY A 27 0.71 15.17 9.73
CA GLY A 27 0.04 14.13 10.52
C GLY A 27 0.54 12.71 10.28
N LEU A 28 1.67 12.57 9.63
CA LEU A 28 2.27 11.27 9.34
C LEU A 28 3.38 10.94 10.33
N GLN A 29 3.47 9.67 10.70
CA GLN A 29 4.55 9.14 11.54
C GLN A 29 5.42 8.20 10.71
N THR A 30 6.73 8.40 10.77
CA THR A 30 7.67 7.55 10.04
C THR A 30 7.86 6.22 10.74
N LEU A 31 7.81 5.13 9.99
CA LEU A 31 8.20 3.81 10.48
C LEU A 31 9.71 3.70 10.41
N ALA A 32 10.36 3.75 11.58
CA ALA A 32 11.77 3.50 11.69
C ALA A 32 12.04 1.98 11.72
N SER A 33 13.26 1.58 11.43
CA SER A 33 13.73 0.20 11.60
C SER A 33 12.95 -0.85 10.80
N VAL A 34 12.54 -0.50 9.59
CA VAL A 34 11.95 -1.45 8.65
C VAL A 34 13.05 -2.38 8.14
N LYS A 35 12.79 -3.68 8.17
CA LYS A 35 13.75 -4.68 7.69
C LYS A 35 14.05 -4.50 6.21
N GLU A 36 15.33 -4.61 5.85
CA GLU A 36 15.78 -4.54 4.47
C GLU A 36 15.05 -5.56 3.58
N ASN A 37 14.60 -5.11 2.42
CA ASN A 37 13.92 -5.95 1.41
C ASN A 37 12.63 -6.62 1.91
N SER A 38 12.04 -6.15 3.01
CA SER A 38 10.78 -6.71 3.53
C SER A 38 9.53 -6.04 2.97
N THR A 39 9.66 -4.81 2.46
CA THR A 39 8.51 -4.05 1.96
C THR A 39 8.11 -4.54 0.58
N LYS A 40 6.86 -4.97 0.46
CA LYS A 40 6.34 -5.53 -0.77
C LYS A 40 4.88 -5.15 -0.96
N PHE A 41 4.56 -4.62 -2.12
CA PHE A 41 3.19 -4.30 -2.50
C PHE A 41 2.76 -5.19 -3.65
N GLU A 42 1.68 -5.92 -3.46
CA GLU A 42 1.17 -6.87 -4.44
C GLU A 42 -0.32 -6.67 -4.68
N SER A 43 -0.75 -7.05 -5.87
CA SER A 43 -2.16 -7.12 -6.20
C SER A 43 -2.54 -8.55 -6.54
N ALA A 44 -3.77 -8.93 -6.17
CA ALA A 44 -4.38 -10.18 -6.58
C ALA A 44 -5.59 -9.87 -7.44
N GLU A 45 -5.71 -10.54 -8.58
CA GLU A 45 -6.87 -10.37 -9.44
C GLU A 45 -8.13 -10.85 -8.74
N GLY A 46 -9.25 -10.17 -9.02
CA GLY A 46 -10.55 -10.59 -8.54
C GLY A 46 -11.00 -11.89 -9.19
N GLU A 47 -11.94 -12.53 -8.53
CA GLU A 47 -12.53 -13.77 -9.05
C GLU A 47 -13.26 -13.51 -10.37
N LYS A 48 -12.99 -14.36 -11.36
CA LYS A 48 -13.67 -14.32 -12.64
C LYS A 48 -14.94 -15.20 -12.56
N LYS A 49 -16.07 -14.60 -12.89
CA LYS A 49 -17.33 -15.34 -13.01
C LYS A 49 -17.81 -15.33 -14.45
N GLU A 50 -18.15 -16.50 -14.95
CA GLU A 50 -18.70 -16.65 -16.28
C GLU A 50 -20.14 -17.14 -16.18
N LEU A 51 -21.02 -16.49 -16.94
CA LEU A 51 -22.39 -16.96 -17.14
C LEU A 51 -22.43 -17.72 -18.47
N LYS A 52 -22.69 -19.01 -18.39
CA LYS A 52 -22.73 -19.87 -19.59
C LYS A 52 -24.16 -20.29 -19.90
N GLY A 53 -24.54 -20.21 -21.16
CA GLY A 53 -25.79 -20.75 -21.67
C GLY A 53 -25.66 -22.23 -22.05
N GLU A 54 -26.74 -22.81 -22.53
CA GLU A 54 -26.73 -24.18 -23.05
C GLU A 54 -25.72 -24.33 -24.19
N GLY A 55 -25.10 -25.48 -24.27
CA GLY A 55 -24.04 -25.75 -25.26
C GLY A 55 -22.68 -25.16 -24.92
N GLY A 56 -22.52 -24.60 -23.73
CA GLY A 56 -21.22 -24.07 -23.26
C GLY A 56 -20.87 -22.67 -23.79
N VAL A 57 -21.82 -21.95 -24.35
CA VAL A 57 -21.60 -20.58 -24.85
C VAL A 57 -21.51 -19.62 -23.68
N THR A 58 -20.42 -18.82 -23.64
CA THR A 58 -20.25 -17.78 -22.63
C THR A 58 -21.16 -16.57 -22.96
N LEU A 59 -22.12 -16.29 -22.08
CA LEU A 59 -23.07 -15.20 -22.24
C LEU A 59 -22.56 -13.90 -21.61
N ASP A 60 -21.87 -13.98 -20.49
CA ASP A 60 -21.32 -12.83 -19.78
C ASP A 60 -20.11 -13.24 -18.96
N VAL A 61 -19.17 -12.32 -18.80
CA VAL A 61 -17.98 -12.51 -17.97
C VAL A 61 -17.82 -11.31 -17.04
N ARG A 62 -17.70 -11.56 -15.75
CA ARG A 62 -17.46 -10.51 -14.75
C ARG A 62 -16.30 -10.86 -13.87
N ARG A 63 -15.55 -9.83 -13.45
CA ARG A 63 -14.46 -9.97 -12.48
C ARG A 63 -14.77 -9.14 -11.25
N SER A 64 -14.47 -9.70 -10.08
CA SER A 64 -14.48 -8.94 -8.83
C SER A 64 -13.36 -7.91 -8.84
N ALA A 65 -13.48 -6.87 -8.01
CA ALA A 65 -12.43 -5.88 -7.86
C ALA A 65 -11.12 -6.56 -7.38
N PRO A 66 -9.96 -6.15 -7.89
CA PRO A 66 -8.69 -6.68 -7.42
C PRO A 66 -8.42 -6.27 -5.97
N SER A 67 -7.67 -7.09 -5.26
CA SER A 67 -7.19 -6.78 -3.92
C SER A 67 -5.74 -6.34 -3.96
N TYR A 68 -5.37 -5.42 -3.08
CA TYR A 68 -4.01 -4.93 -2.96
C TYR A 68 -3.53 -5.11 -1.51
N THR A 69 -2.33 -5.62 -1.36
CA THR A 69 -1.75 -5.91 -0.05
C THR A 69 -0.34 -5.38 0.03
N LEU A 70 -0.04 -4.64 1.09
CA LEU A 70 1.30 -4.19 1.43
C LEU A 70 1.79 -5.01 2.62
N GLU A 71 2.97 -5.60 2.48
CA GLU A 71 3.62 -6.36 3.54
C GLU A 71 4.97 -5.73 3.87
N LEU A 72 5.30 -5.68 5.16
CA LEU A 72 6.61 -5.26 5.62
C LEU A 72 6.90 -5.84 7.01
N GLU A 73 8.15 -5.77 7.42
CA GLU A 73 8.61 -6.20 8.74
C GLU A 73 9.28 -5.04 9.45
N VAL A 74 8.92 -4.81 10.72
CA VAL A 74 9.52 -3.76 11.55
C VAL A 74 10.20 -4.40 12.74
N PHE A 75 11.43 -4.00 13.01
CA PHE A 75 12.14 -4.47 14.19
C PHE A 75 11.65 -3.76 15.46
N ILE A 76 11.63 -4.50 16.56
CA ILE A 76 11.37 -3.94 17.88
C ILE A 76 12.70 -3.67 18.54
N LEU A 77 13.09 -2.38 18.59
CA LEU A 77 14.35 -1.95 19.17
C LEU A 77 14.12 -1.23 20.50
N LYS A 78 15.03 -1.44 21.45
CA LYS A 78 14.98 -0.75 22.72
C LYS A 78 15.16 0.76 22.49
N GLY A 79 14.25 1.55 23.06
CA GLY A 79 14.31 3.01 22.93
C GLY A 79 13.55 3.57 21.73
N GLU A 80 13.04 2.73 20.86
CA GLU A 80 12.18 3.14 19.76
C GLU A 80 10.72 2.75 20.01
N ALA A 81 9.82 3.70 19.76
CA ALA A 81 8.38 3.45 19.86
C ALA A 81 7.79 3.33 18.45
N LEU A 82 7.00 2.29 18.22
CA LEU A 82 6.25 2.14 16.97
C LEU A 82 4.99 3.01 17.02
N PRO A 83 4.54 3.55 15.87
CA PRO A 83 3.31 4.31 15.82
C PRO A 83 2.11 3.51 16.33
N LYS A 84 1.26 4.15 17.13
CA LYS A 84 0.05 3.50 17.66
C LYS A 84 -0.94 3.12 16.57
N LEU A 85 -0.87 3.78 15.43
CA LEU A 85 -1.73 3.47 14.29
C LEU A 85 -1.52 2.04 13.76
N LEU A 86 -0.38 1.43 14.03
CA LEU A 86 -0.15 0.01 13.70
C LEU A 86 -1.05 -0.93 14.50
N LYS A 87 -1.53 -0.51 15.65
CA LYS A 87 -2.51 -1.27 16.45
C LYS A 87 -3.95 -0.91 16.10
N GLY A 88 -4.15 0.12 15.28
CA GLY A 88 -5.47 0.53 14.84
C GLY A 88 -6.02 -0.40 13.77
N ASP A 89 -7.30 -0.24 13.46
CA ASP A 89 -7.96 -1.07 12.47
C ASP A 89 -7.70 -0.56 11.05
N ALA A 90 -7.47 0.74 10.90
CA ALA A 90 -7.25 1.35 9.59
C ALA A 90 -6.34 2.58 9.67
N ALA A 91 -5.57 2.79 8.62
CA ALA A 91 -4.67 3.93 8.49
C ALA A 91 -4.36 4.23 7.04
N SER A 92 -3.82 5.42 6.75
CA SER A 92 -3.23 5.72 5.45
C SER A 92 -1.73 5.41 5.48
N ILE A 93 -1.19 5.02 4.34
CA ILE A 93 0.23 4.69 4.20
C ILE A 93 0.80 5.44 3.02
N VAL A 94 1.93 6.11 3.25
CA VAL A 94 2.68 6.83 2.21
C VAL A 94 4.08 6.24 2.15
N ILE A 95 4.48 5.76 0.99
CA ILE A 95 5.83 5.27 0.74
C ILE A 95 6.52 6.22 -0.22
N THR A 96 7.53 6.92 0.27
CA THR A 96 8.33 7.85 -0.53
C THR A 96 9.63 7.15 -0.94
N PRO A 97 9.96 7.11 -2.23
CA PRO A 97 11.22 6.50 -2.66
C PRO A 97 12.42 7.31 -2.23
N GLU A 98 13.59 6.68 -2.20
CA GLU A 98 14.85 7.37 -1.89
C GLU A 98 15.16 8.46 -2.92
N ASP A 99 14.97 8.15 -4.19
CA ASP A 99 15.11 9.14 -5.28
C ASP A 99 13.76 9.85 -5.48
N PRO A 100 13.67 11.16 -5.19
CA PRO A 100 12.42 11.89 -5.31
C PRO A 100 11.89 12.01 -6.75
N ASP A 101 12.70 11.71 -7.74
CA ASP A 101 12.28 11.75 -9.16
C ASP A 101 11.58 10.45 -9.60
N THR A 102 11.40 9.50 -8.70
CA THR A 102 10.71 8.25 -8.98
C THR A 102 9.33 8.20 -8.32
N ALA A 103 8.52 7.20 -8.68
CA ALA A 103 7.17 7.09 -8.17
C ALA A 103 7.13 6.60 -6.72
N GLY A 104 6.33 7.27 -5.89
CA GLY A 104 5.96 6.81 -4.57
C GLY A 104 4.60 6.12 -4.58
N LEU A 105 4.25 5.46 -3.49
CA LEU A 105 2.98 4.75 -3.34
C LEU A 105 2.17 5.37 -2.20
N TYR A 106 0.89 5.63 -2.45
CA TYR A 106 -0.04 6.13 -1.46
C TYR A 106 -1.27 5.21 -1.36
N ILE A 107 -1.58 4.77 -0.15
CA ILE A 107 -2.78 3.99 0.16
C ILE A 107 -3.63 4.83 1.13
N PRO A 108 -4.76 5.41 0.65
CA PRO A 108 -5.58 6.29 1.49
C PRO A 108 -6.20 5.60 2.69
N MET A 109 -6.60 4.35 2.53
CA MET A 109 -7.20 3.57 3.61
C MET A 109 -6.75 2.12 3.50
N ALA A 110 -6.14 1.62 4.54
CA ALA A 110 -5.70 0.24 4.61
C ALA A 110 -6.09 -0.37 5.96
N ASN A 111 -6.57 -1.59 5.94
CA ASN A 111 -6.75 -2.37 7.16
C ASN A 111 -5.42 -2.98 7.56
N ILE A 112 -4.99 -2.71 8.77
CA ILE A 112 -3.68 -3.12 9.26
C ILE A 112 -3.81 -4.32 10.18
N SER A 113 -3.01 -5.35 9.91
CA SER A 113 -2.87 -6.54 10.73
C SER A 113 -1.40 -6.68 11.11
N VAL A 114 -1.13 -6.86 12.38
CA VAL A 114 0.24 -6.96 12.91
C VAL A 114 0.40 -8.29 13.64
N SER A 115 1.43 -9.03 13.28
CA SER A 115 1.74 -10.32 13.89
C SER A 115 3.14 -10.29 14.51
N PRO A 116 3.32 -10.75 15.75
CA PRO A 116 4.65 -10.82 16.34
C PRO A 116 5.50 -11.91 15.68
N ALA A 117 6.79 -11.66 15.60
CA ALA A 117 7.76 -12.62 15.11
C ALA A 117 9.05 -12.50 15.93
N TRP A 118 9.71 -13.62 16.13
CA TRP A 118 10.99 -13.64 16.80
C TRP A 118 11.88 -14.70 16.18
N SER A 119 13.13 -14.34 15.88
CA SER A 119 14.12 -15.28 15.36
C SER A 119 15.49 -14.98 15.96
N THR A 120 16.36 -15.98 15.97
CA THR A 120 17.74 -15.80 16.43
C THR A 120 18.51 -14.81 15.56
N ALA A 121 18.21 -14.78 14.26
CA ALA A 121 18.89 -13.88 13.31
C ALA A 121 18.45 -12.43 13.46
N ASP A 122 17.15 -12.18 13.65
CA ASP A 122 16.58 -10.83 13.59
C ASP A 122 16.10 -10.30 14.94
N GLY A 123 15.96 -11.17 15.96
CA GLY A 123 15.39 -10.80 17.23
C GLY A 123 13.88 -10.59 17.15
N ALA A 124 13.35 -9.66 17.96
CA ALA A 124 11.92 -9.36 18.00
C ALA A 124 11.53 -8.44 16.86
N ALA A 125 10.43 -8.75 16.19
CA ALA A 125 9.90 -7.96 15.09
C ALA A 125 8.38 -8.12 15.02
N TYR A 126 7.74 -7.20 14.26
CA TYR A 126 6.35 -7.35 13.86
C TYR A 126 6.26 -7.47 12.35
N LYS A 127 5.50 -8.44 11.89
CA LYS A 127 5.10 -8.53 10.49
C LYS A 127 3.83 -7.71 10.33
N VAL A 128 3.89 -6.70 9.46
CA VAL A 128 2.76 -5.81 9.20
C VAL A 128 2.18 -6.15 7.84
N LYS A 129 0.87 -6.36 7.82
CA LYS A 129 0.12 -6.58 6.59
C LYS A 129 -0.97 -5.55 6.50
N ALA A 130 -1.00 -4.80 5.40
CA ALA A 130 -1.98 -3.76 5.16
C ALA A 130 -2.77 -4.08 3.90
N ASP A 131 -4.06 -4.34 4.08
CA ASP A 131 -4.97 -4.60 2.96
C ASP A 131 -5.64 -3.30 2.55
N ALA A 132 -5.39 -2.85 1.32
CA ALA A 132 -5.97 -1.63 0.81
C ALA A 132 -7.47 -1.80 0.57
N VAL A 133 -8.25 -0.83 1.04
CA VAL A 133 -9.69 -0.76 0.81
C VAL A 133 -10.04 0.58 0.18
N LEU A 134 -11.22 0.67 -0.41
CA LEU A 134 -11.68 1.95 -0.97
C LEU A 134 -11.91 2.95 0.15
N ALA A 135 -11.42 4.16 -0.04
CA ALA A 135 -11.72 5.26 0.87
C ALA A 135 -13.21 5.60 0.80
N LYS A 136 -13.75 6.03 1.93
CA LYS A 136 -15.18 6.01 2.21
C LYS A 136 -16.05 6.86 1.28
N ASP A 137 -15.54 7.98 0.77
CA ASP A 137 -16.43 8.95 0.12
C ASP A 137 -16.26 9.09 -1.38
N THR A 138 -15.07 9.13 -1.92
CA THR A 138 -14.88 9.49 -3.35
C THR A 138 -13.72 8.80 -4.05
N ALA A 139 -13.01 7.90 -3.40
CA ALA A 139 -11.89 7.23 -4.05
C ALA A 139 -12.38 6.05 -4.89
N ASP A 140 -12.06 6.08 -6.16
CA ASP A 140 -12.36 4.99 -7.09
C ASP A 140 -11.25 3.93 -7.11
N VAL A 141 -10.09 4.26 -6.58
CA VAL A 141 -8.90 3.42 -6.60
C VAL A 141 -8.36 3.25 -5.18
N LYS A 142 -7.94 2.03 -4.88
CA LYS A 142 -7.45 1.67 -3.54
C LYS A 142 -6.03 2.13 -3.25
N ALA A 143 -5.23 2.33 -4.27
CA ALA A 143 -3.84 2.76 -4.15
C ALA A 143 -3.44 3.60 -5.35
N PHE A 144 -2.54 4.57 -5.11
CA PHE A 144 -2.09 5.49 -6.14
C PHE A 144 -0.57 5.57 -6.15
N TYR A 145 0.00 5.79 -7.34
CA TYR A 145 1.37 6.27 -7.44
C TYR A 145 1.38 7.79 -7.44
N PHE A 146 2.42 8.39 -6.91
CA PHE A 146 2.54 9.84 -6.89
C PHE A 146 3.95 10.30 -7.29
N THR A 147 4.04 11.56 -7.73
CA THR A 147 5.28 12.18 -8.16
C THR A 147 5.90 13.03 -7.04
N LYS A 148 7.10 13.51 -7.26
CA LYS A 148 7.83 14.44 -6.39
C LYS A 148 7.00 15.64 -5.93
N SER A 149 6.14 16.16 -6.80
CA SER A 149 5.26 17.30 -6.48
C SER A 149 4.07 16.92 -5.61
N GLY A 150 3.87 15.65 -5.31
CA GLY A 150 2.71 15.15 -4.57
C GLY A 150 1.47 14.92 -5.43
N ALA A 151 1.58 15.10 -6.75
CA ALA A 151 0.47 14.86 -7.66
C ALA A 151 0.29 13.36 -7.92
N ILE A 152 -0.96 12.92 -8.04
CA ILE A 152 -1.27 11.54 -8.41
C ILE A 152 -0.73 11.28 -9.82
N LEU A 153 0.04 10.21 -9.94
CA LEU A 153 0.61 9.79 -11.21
C LEU A 153 -0.33 8.80 -11.90
N ASP A 154 -0.74 9.14 -13.12
CA ASP A 154 -1.46 8.21 -13.98
C ASP A 154 -0.52 7.75 -15.10
N PRO A 155 0.00 6.52 -15.03
CA PRO A 155 0.95 6.02 -16.03
C PRO A 155 0.31 5.70 -17.38
N PHE A 156 -1.01 5.77 -17.48
CA PHE A 156 -1.75 5.44 -18.69
C PHE A 156 -2.17 6.66 -19.51
N THR A 157 -1.75 7.85 -19.10
CA THR A 157 -2.03 9.09 -19.87
C THR A 157 -1.09 9.26 -21.05
N GLY A 158 -1.03 8.28 -21.92
CA GLY A 158 -0.28 8.39 -23.17
C GLY A 158 -1.17 8.89 -24.30
N THR A 159 -0.57 9.58 -25.29
CA THR A 159 -1.25 9.88 -26.54
C THR A 159 -1.21 8.66 -27.44
N ASN A 160 -2.35 8.22 -27.87
CA ASN A 160 -2.45 7.17 -28.88
C ASN A 160 -2.55 7.76 -30.28
#